data_26d3d8cb96ad3a02b7a3ffecbaa9e221
#
_entry.id   26d3d8cb96ad3a02b7a3ffecbaa9e221
#
_cell.length_a   1.000
_cell.length_b   1.000
_cell.length_c   1.000
_cell.angle_alpha   90.00
_cell.angle_beta   90.00
_cell.angle_gamma   90.00
#
_symmetry.space_group_name_H-M   'P 1'
#
loop_
_entity.id
_entity.type
_entity.pdbx_description
1 polymer ?
#
loop_
_entity_poly.entity_id
_entity_poly.type
_entity_poly.pdbx_seq_one_letter_code
_entity_poly.pdbx_strand_id
1 'polypeptide(L)'
;MKYLSMLGVVLLLVGAVACAKSKAKPLVPLALESGVKPQAVALTEQGTQAYQARQFDDAKKYFSQAVEAAPQSGPAHYNYALALNALGDTEQARQQFLEAANLAPGDKVIWDSPALRPFGSPESPKVHKEHPMATGRPGIGSGPR
;
A
#
# COMPACT_ATOMS: atom_id res chain seq x y z
N MET A 1 34.38 -58.68 -28.94
CA MET A 1 32.92 -58.87 -28.71
C MET A 1 32.37 -57.57 -28.21
N LYS A 2 31.45 -57.04 -28.97
CA LYS A 2 31.03 -55.62 -28.89
C LYS A 2 29.77 -55.53 -28.07
N TYR A 3 29.84 -54.90 -26.90
CA TYR A 3 28.61 -54.53 -26.15
C TYR A 3 28.37 -53.03 -26.38
N LEU A 4 27.49 -52.81 -27.32
CA LEU A 4 26.93 -51.47 -27.55
C LEU A 4 25.94 -51.18 -26.44
N SER A 5 26.34 -50.36 -25.48
CA SER A 5 25.49 -49.88 -24.41
C SER A 5 24.61 -48.78 -24.99
N MET A 6 23.32 -49.08 -25.16
CA MET A 6 22.30 -48.07 -25.44
C MET A 6 22.05 -47.26 -24.17
N LEU A 7 22.67 -46.08 -24.10
CA LEU A 7 22.31 -45.05 -23.13
C LEU A 7 21.01 -44.41 -23.59
N GLY A 8 19.90 -44.85 -23.00
CA GLY A 8 18.62 -44.14 -23.14
C GLY A 8 18.69 -42.79 -22.51
N VAL A 9 18.72 -41.78 -23.36
CA VAL A 9 18.57 -40.36 -22.92
C VAL A 9 17.11 -40.18 -22.55
N VAL A 10 16.80 -40.27 -21.25
CA VAL A 10 15.54 -39.82 -20.69
C VAL A 10 15.58 -38.32 -20.62
N LEU A 11 14.99 -37.68 -21.63
CA LEU A 11 14.78 -36.21 -21.64
C LEU A 11 13.65 -35.92 -20.64
N LEU A 12 14.03 -35.62 -19.40
CA LEU A 12 13.15 -35.06 -18.41
C LEU A 12 12.81 -33.59 -18.82
N LEU A 13 11.69 -33.46 -19.51
CA LEU A 13 11.01 -32.19 -19.70
C LEU A 13 10.50 -31.69 -18.34
N VAL A 14 11.38 -31.04 -17.59
CA VAL A 14 10.97 -30.23 -16.44
C VAL A 14 10.24 -29.02 -16.99
N GLY A 15 8.91 -29.13 -17.06
CA GLY A 15 8.05 -27.99 -17.33
C GLY A 15 8.26 -26.93 -16.27
N ALA A 16 9.04 -25.92 -16.58
CA ALA A 16 9.14 -24.72 -15.79
C ALA A 16 7.77 -24.03 -15.84
N VAL A 17 6.91 -24.30 -14.86
CA VAL A 17 5.76 -23.47 -14.57
C VAL A 17 6.33 -22.14 -14.12
N ALA A 18 6.52 -21.22 -15.07
CA ALA A 18 6.81 -19.85 -14.80
C ALA A 18 5.55 -19.23 -14.17
N CYS A 19 5.45 -19.36 -12.84
CA CYS A 19 4.59 -18.49 -12.07
C CYS A 19 5.05 -17.06 -12.37
N ALA A 20 4.33 -16.38 -13.24
CA ALA A 20 4.45 -14.94 -13.43
C ALA A 20 4.04 -14.29 -12.09
N LYS A 21 5.00 -14.19 -11.16
CA LYS A 21 4.87 -13.32 -10.00
C LYS A 21 4.70 -11.93 -10.60
N SER A 22 3.48 -11.41 -10.54
CA SER A 22 3.25 -9.99 -10.75
C SER A 22 4.26 -9.26 -9.87
N LYS A 23 5.17 -8.50 -10.48
CA LYS A 23 6.17 -7.72 -9.75
C LYS A 23 5.40 -6.67 -8.97
N ALA A 24 5.03 -7.00 -7.72
CA ALA A 24 4.51 -6.01 -6.79
C ALA A 24 5.55 -4.89 -6.73
N LYS A 25 5.09 -3.64 -6.89
CA LYS A 25 5.98 -2.49 -6.74
C LYS A 25 6.62 -2.57 -5.36
N PRO A 26 7.93 -2.40 -5.24
CA PRO A 26 8.60 -2.43 -3.95
C PRO A 26 8.00 -1.34 -3.05
N LEU A 27 7.71 -1.68 -1.80
CA LEU A 27 7.29 -0.74 -0.80
C LEU A 27 8.51 0.06 -0.37
N VAL A 28 8.56 1.34 -0.77
CA VAL A 28 9.69 2.23 -0.50
C VAL A 28 9.21 3.36 0.42
N PRO A 29 9.98 3.69 1.47
CA PRO A 29 9.68 4.85 2.29
C PRO A 29 9.63 6.14 1.46
N LEU A 30 8.74 7.06 1.87
CA LEU A 30 8.48 8.32 1.21
C LEU A 30 9.29 9.45 1.85
N ALA A 31 9.69 10.44 1.04
CA ALA A 31 10.19 11.70 1.56
C ALA A 31 9.03 12.47 2.24
N LEU A 32 9.36 13.31 3.23
CA LEU A 32 8.38 14.16 3.87
C LEU A 32 8.05 15.37 2.99
N GLU A 33 6.91 16.00 3.27
CA GLU A 33 6.44 17.20 2.58
C GLU A 33 7.35 18.39 2.86
N SER A 34 7.29 19.39 2.00
CA SER A 34 7.98 20.68 2.20
C SER A 34 7.44 21.42 3.43
N GLY A 35 8.32 22.00 4.21
CA GLY A 35 7.93 22.80 5.40
C GLY A 35 7.87 22.01 6.70
N VAL A 36 8.15 20.72 6.69
CA VAL A 36 8.28 19.90 7.91
C VAL A 36 9.59 20.26 8.63
N LYS A 37 9.62 20.06 9.96
CA LYS A 37 10.82 20.31 10.76
C LYS A 37 12.04 19.55 10.23
N PRO A 38 13.22 20.18 10.12
CA PRO A 38 14.43 19.53 9.62
C PRO A 38 14.80 18.26 10.39
N GLN A 39 14.49 18.19 11.68
CA GLN A 39 14.69 17.02 12.51
C GLN A 39 13.87 15.81 12.01
N ALA A 40 12.60 16.02 11.64
CA ALA A 40 11.76 14.95 11.10
C ALA A 40 12.30 14.43 9.76
N VAL A 41 12.80 15.33 8.92
CA VAL A 41 13.43 14.97 7.64
C VAL A 41 14.66 14.11 7.88
N ALA A 42 15.58 14.53 8.76
CA ALA A 42 16.79 13.77 9.08
C ALA A 42 16.48 12.37 9.65
N LEU A 43 15.48 12.29 10.54
CA LEU A 43 15.01 11.01 11.10
C LEU A 43 14.42 10.10 10.01
N THR A 44 13.66 10.68 9.07
CA THR A 44 13.10 9.93 7.94
C THR A 44 14.19 9.39 7.03
N GLU A 45 15.23 10.16 6.76
CA GLU A 45 16.38 9.71 5.97
C GLU A 45 17.12 8.55 6.65
N GLN A 46 17.38 8.64 7.96
CA GLN A 46 18.00 7.56 8.73
C GLN A 46 17.13 6.30 8.74
N GLY A 47 15.82 6.47 8.95
CA GLY A 47 14.86 5.37 8.89
C GLY A 47 14.81 4.71 7.50
N THR A 48 14.88 5.52 6.45
CA THR A 48 14.90 5.03 5.06
C THR A 48 16.17 4.21 4.77
N GLN A 49 17.32 4.68 5.22
CA GLN A 49 18.58 3.93 5.09
C GLN A 49 18.52 2.60 5.85
N ALA A 50 18.04 2.61 7.08
CA ALA A 50 17.86 1.40 7.88
C ALA A 50 16.85 0.43 7.22
N TYR A 51 15.74 0.93 6.70
CA TYR A 51 14.74 0.12 6.00
C TYR A 51 15.31 -0.55 4.75
N GLN A 52 16.07 0.20 3.95
CA GLN A 52 16.74 -0.33 2.75
C GLN A 52 17.81 -1.38 3.10
N ALA A 53 18.50 -1.19 4.23
CA ALA A 53 19.43 -2.17 4.78
C ALA A 53 18.74 -3.37 5.45
N ARG A 54 17.42 -3.42 5.47
CA ARG A 54 16.58 -4.44 6.14
C ARG A 54 16.74 -4.48 7.67
N GLN A 55 17.25 -3.41 8.25
CA GLN A 55 17.33 -3.20 9.70
C GLN A 55 15.99 -2.60 10.19
N PHE A 56 14.96 -3.44 10.21
CA PHE A 56 13.59 -2.96 10.42
C PHE A 56 13.33 -2.45 11.83
N ASP A 57 14.04 -2.94 12.85
CA ASP A 57 13.95 -2.41 14.21
C ASP A 57 14.50 -0.99 14.30
N ASP A 58 15.64 -0.72 13.66
CA ASP A 58 16.21 0.63 13.59
C ASP A 58 15.32 1.55 12.75
N ALA A 59 14.81 1.07 11.61
CA ALA A 59 13.87 1.80 10.80
C ALA A 59 12.61 2.19 11.60
N LYS A 60 12.03 1.25 12.35
CA LYS A 60 10.89 1.48 13.25
C LYS A 60 11.19 2.59 14.24
N LYS A 61 12.38 2.54 14.88
CA LYS A 61 12.81 3.54 15.85
C LYS A 61 12.91 4.94 15.23
N TYR A 62 13.58 5.08 14.09
CA TYR A 62 13.75 6.37 13.43
C TYR A 62 12.42 6.91 12.90
N PHE A 63 11.58 6.07 12.29
CA PHE A 63 10.29 6.50 11.79
C PHE A 63 9.30 6.86 12.89
N SER A 64 9.30 6.18 14.04
CA SER A 64 8.49 6.61 15.19
C SER A 64 8.86 8.00 15.68
N GLN A 65 10.16 8.30 15.78
CA GLN A 65 10.65 9.63 16.16
C GLN A 65 10.31 10.68 15.08
N ALA A 66 10.32 10.30 13.80
CA ALA A 66 9.89 11.18 12.72
C ALA A 66 8.40 11.55 12.84
N VAL A 67 7.54 10.58 13.20
CA VAL A 67 6.11 10.82 13.49
C VAL A 67 5.95 11.75 14.69
N GLU A 68 6.71 11.56 15.78
CA GLU A 68 6.68 12.47 16.94
C GLU A 68 7.08 13.90 16.56
N ALA A 69 8.08 14.05 15.68
CA ALA A 69 8.53 15.36 15.23
C ALA A 69 7.59 16.03 14.21
N ALA A 70 6.84 15.24 13.44
CA ALA A 70 5.90 15.66 12.41
C ALA A 70 4.59 14.85 12.44
N PRO A 71 3.76 15.00 13.49
CA PRO A 71 2.58 14.16 13.69
C PRO A 71 1.46 14.38 12.66
N GLN A 72 1.53 15.43 11.86
CA GLN A 72 0.57 15.72 10.80
C GLN A 72 1.07 15.32 9.40
N SER A 73 2.20 14.63 9.32
CA SER A 73 2.78 14.19 8.06
C SER A 73 2.26 12.80 7.67
N GLY A 74 1.45 12.71 6.61
CA GLY A 74 1.00 11.44 6.05
C GLY A 74 2.17 10.52 5.66
N PRO A 75 3.20 10.99 4.94
CA PRO A 75 4.40 10.20 4.65
C PRO A 75 5.15 9.71 5.89
N ALA A 76 5.21 10.46 6.99
CA ALA A 76 5.85 9.99 8.22
C ALA A 76 5.13 8.77 8.80
N HIS A 77 3.80 8.83 8.92
CA HIS A 77 2.97 7.71 9.36
C HIS A 77 3.06 6.51 8.41
N TYR A 78 3.08 6.75 7.11
CA TYR A 78 3.25 5.71 6.10
C TYR A 78 4.58 4.96 6.26
N ASN A 79 5.68 5.68 6.44
CA ASN A 79 7.01 5.10 6.62
C ASN A 79 7.09 4.27 7.91
N TYR A 80 6.49 4.77 8.98
CA TYR A 80 6.41 4.03 10.23
C TYR A 80 5.61 2.73 10.08
N ALA A 81 4.48 2.81 9.38
CA ALA A 81 3.68 1.64 9.05
C ALA A 81 4.44 0.59 8.23
N LEU A 82 5.28 1.01 7.28
CA LEU A 82 6.11 0.09 6.50
C LEU A 82 7.07 -0.71 7.40
N ALA A 83 7.72 -0.06 8.36
CA ALA A 83 8.64 -0.73 9.28
C ALA A 83 7.89 -1.70 10.21
N LEU A 84 6.75 -1.29 10.76
CA LEU A 84 5.88 -2.14 11.56
C LEU A 84 5.41 -3.38 10.77
N ASN A 85 4.97 -3.19 9.54
CA ASN A 85 4.54 -4.28 8.67
C ASN A 85 5.68 -5.25 8.34
N ALA A 86 6.90 -4.74 8.14
CA ALA A 86 8.08 -5.56 7.89
C ALA A 86 8.46 -6.43 9.11
N LEU A 87 8.17 -5.95 10.32
CA LEU A 87 8.36 -6.66 11.59
C LEU A 87 7.22 -7.62 11.93
N GLY A 88 6.11 -7.59 11.16
CA GLY A 88 4.92 -8.41 11.40
C GLY A 88 3.94 -7.82 12.41
N ASP A 89 4.16 -6.59 12.87
CA ASP A 89 3.23 -5.86 13.74
C ASP A 89 2.07 -5.28 12.91
N THR A 90 1.24 -6.17 12.41
CA THR A 90 0.23 -5.88 11.39
C THR A 90 -0.86 -4.94 11.92
N GLU A 91 -1.23 -5.05 13.20
CA GLU A 91 -2.30 -4.22 13.74
C GLU A 91 -1.87 -2.75 13.91
N GLN A 92 -0.67 -2.52 14.44
CA GLN A 92 -0.13 -1.17 14.52
C GLN A 92 0.17 -0.60 13.11
N ALA A 93 0.69 -1.44 12.22
CA ALA A 93 0.90 -1.03 10.83
C ALA A 93 -0.39 -0.55 10.17
N ARG A 94 -1.49 -1.30 10.36
CA ARG A 94 -2.81 -0.92 9.86
C ARG A 94 -3.24 0.45 10.36
N GLN A 95 -3.13 0.70 11.65
CA GLN A 95 -3.49 1.99 12.25
C GLN A 95 -2.68 3.14 11.64
N GLN A 96 -1.38 2.96 11.49
CA GLN A 96 -0.49 3.98 10.92
C GLN A 96 -0.74 4.20 9.42
N PHE A 97 -1.06 3.16 8.66
CA PHE A 97 -1.45 3.30 7.25
C PHE A 97 -2.76 4.07 7.09
N LEU A 98 -3.75 3.81 7.92
CA LEU A 98 -5.02 4.54 7.89
C LEU A 98 -4.82 6.01 8.26
N GLU A 99 -4.00 6.28 9.27
CA GLU A 99 -3.67 7.65 9.66
C GLU A 99 -2.92 8.39 8.54
N ALA A 100 -1.95 7.73 7.89
CA ALA A 100 -1.26 8.29 6.73
C ALA A 100 -2.24 8.69 5.61
N ALA A 101 -3.21 7.85 5.31
CA ALA A 101 -4.20 8.13 4.29
C ALA A 101 -5.16 9.28 4.69
N ASN A 102 -5.52 9.38 5.97
CA ASN A 102 -6.36 10.45 6.49
C ASN A 102 -5.64 11.81 6.45
N LEU A 103 -4.34 11.84 6.77
CA LEU A 103 -3.52 13.05 6.79
C LEU A 103 -3.11 13.52 5.38
N ALA A 104 -3.05 12.61 4.42
CA ALA A 104 -2.71 12.92 3.03
C ALA A 104 -3.85 12.56 2.05
N PRO A 105 -5.03 13.20 2.16
CA PRO A 105 -6.15 12.92 1.27
C PRO A 105 -5.78 13.30 -0.17
N GLY A 106 -5.83 12.32 -1.07
CA GLY A 106 -5.48 12.50 -2.47
C GLY A 106 -4.03 12.19 -2.83
N ASP A 107 -3.18 11.83 -1.87
CA ASP A 107 -1.87 11.27 -2.18
C ASP A 107 -2.03 9.84 -2.73
N LYS A 108 -1.93 9.74 -4.06
CA LYS A 108 -2.10 8.46 -4.75
C LYS A 108 -1.04 7.43 -4.38
N VAL A 109 0.15 7.85 -3.95
CA VAL A 109 1.21 6.91 -3.55
C VAL A 109 0.80 6.19 -2.28
N ILE A 110 0.25 6.92 -1.31
CA ILE A 110 -0.27 6.36 -0.06
C ILE A 110 -1.54 5.55 -0.31
N TRP A 111 -2.53 6.13 -1.00
CA TRP A 111 -3.84 5.53 -1.22
C TRP A 111 -3.81 4.28 -2.10
N ASP A 112 -2.99 4.26 -3.15
CA ASP A 112 -2.83 3.14 -4.07
C ASP A 112 -1.74 2.15 -3.61
N SER A 113 -1.18 2.36 -2.41
CA SER A 113 -0.12 1.50 -1.90
C SER A 113 -0.60 0.06 -1.75
N PRO A 114 0.18 -0.91 -2.25
CA PRO A 114 -0.09 -2.32 -1.99
C PRO A 114 -0.11 -2.66 -0.50
N ALA A 115 0.55 -1.86 0.34
CA ALA A 115 0.58 -2.04 1.78
C ALA A 115 -0.77 -1.75 2.44
N LEU A 116 -1.58 -0.84 1.89
CA LEU A 116 -2.93 -0.56 2.39
C LEU A 116 -3.96 -1.60 1.98
N ARG A 117 -3.77 -2.29 0.87
CA ARG A 117 -4.76 -3.24 0.32
C ARG A 117 -5.25 -4.30 1.30
N PRO A 118 -4.40 -4.92 2.14
CA PRO A 118 -4.87 -5.90 3.12
C PRO A 118 -5.77 -5.30 4.20
N PHE A 119 -5.67 -4.00 4.43
CA PHE A 119 -6.37 -3.30 5.51
C PHE A 119 -7.64 -2.58 5.04
N GLY A 120 -7.94 -2.63 3.77
CA GLY A 120 -9.02 -1.88 3.13
C GLY A 120 -8.60 -0.47 2.75
N SER A 121 -9.16 0.05 1.67
CA SER A 121 -9.05 1.48 1.39
C SER A 121 -9.74 2.25 2.51
N PRO A 122 -9.16 3.35 3.03
CA PRO A 122 -9.91 4.31 3.82
C PRO A 122 -11.17 4.62 3.01
N GLU A 123 -12.34 4.58 3.63
CA GLU A 123 -13.58 4.79 2.90
C GLU A 123 -13.47 6.11 2.15
N SER A 124 -13.32 6.03 0.83
CA SER A 124 -13.63 7.18 -0.01
C SER A 124 -15.02 7.62 0.44
N PRO A 125 -15.24 8.90 0.79
CA PRO A 125 -16.56 9.38 1.14
C PRO A 125 -17.48 8.84 0.05
N LYS A 126 -18.38 7.94 0.42
CA LYS A 126 -19.38 7.42 -0.51
C LYS A 126 -20.11 8.64 -0.99
N VAL A 127 -19.74 9.14 -2.17
CA VAL A 127 -20.58 10.08 -2.89
C VAL A 127 -21.86 9.29 -3.13
N HIS A 128 -22.81 9.43 -2.25
CA HIS A 128 -24.18 9.04 -2.48
C HIS A 128 -24.55 9.78 -3.76
N LYS A 129 -24.41 9.11 -4.89
CA LYS A 129 -25.15 9.49 -6.08
C LYS A 129 -26.60 9.22 -5.68
N GLU A 130 -27.22 10.22 -5.06
CA GLU A 130 -28.65 10.29 -5.05
C GLU A 130 -29.06 10.22 -6.51
N HIS A 131 -29.57 9.05 -6.90
CA HIS A 131 -30.33 8.95 -8.13
C HIS A 131 -31.48 9.94 -7.95
N PRO A 132 -31.60 10.98 -8.80
CA PRO A 132 -32.77 11.81 -8.76
C PRO A 132 -33.95 10.84 -8.96
N MET A 133 -34.76 10.71 -7.91
CA MET A 133 -36.03 10.03 -7.99
C MET A 133 -36.70 10.57 -9.25
N ALA A 134 -36.92 9.71 -10.21
CA ALA A 134 -37.74 10.02 -11.33
C ALA A 134 -39.10 10.52 -10.79
N THR A 135 -39.23 11.82 -10.78
CA THR A 135 -40.50 12.47 -10.45
C THR A 135 -41.53 11.93 -11.42
N GLY A 136 -42.51 11.22 -10.82
CA GLY A 136 -43.58 10.58 -11.54
C GLY A 136 -44.21 11.53 -12.57
N ARG A 137 -44.36 11.02 -13.77
CA ARG A 137 -45.17 11.64 -14.81
C ARG A 137 -46.55 11.94 -14.23
N PRO A 138 -47.04 13.19 -14.29
CA PRO A 138 -48.42 13.46 -13.99
C PRO A 138 -49.28 12.71 -14.98
N GLY A 139 -50.15 11.84 -14.51
CA GLY A 139 -51.12 11.17 -15.31
C GLY A 139 -52.02 12.19 -15.99
N ILE A 140 -52.16 12.08 -17.32
CA ILE A 140 -53.12 12.84 -18.10
C ILE A 140 -54.48 12.30 -17.73
N GLY A 141 -55.20 13.05 -16.87
CA GLY A 141 -56.59 12.79 -16.59
C GLY A 141 -57.44 12.99 -17.82
N SER A 142 -58.13 11.93 -18.23
CA SER A 142 -59.20 11.96 -19.20
C SER A 142 -60.37 12.80 -18.66
N GLY A 143 -60.73 13.87 -19.37
CA GLY A 143 -61.88 14.71 -19.05
C GLY A 143 -63.21 14.00 -19.25
N PRO A 144 -64.23 14.42 -18.51
CA PRO A 144 -65.58 13.89 -18.67
C PRO A 144 -66.28 14.48 -19.90
N ARG A 145 -67.16 13.67 -20.44
CA ARG A 145 -68.14 14.08 -21.45
C ARG A 145 -69.26 14.92 -20.80
#